data_332bfeb9adc6a130b493e560bea83df3
#
_entry.id   332bfeb9adc6a130b493e560bea83df3
#
_cell.length_a   1.000
_cell.length_b   1.000
_cell.length_c   1.000
_cell.angle_alpha   90.00
_cell.angle_beta   90.00
_cell.angle_gamma   90.00
#
_symmetry.space_group_name_H-M   'P 1'
#
loop_
_entity.id
_entity.type
_entity.pdbx_description
1 polymer ?
#
loop_
_entity_poly.entity_id
_entity_poly.type
_entity_poly.pdbx_seq_one_letter_code
_entity_poly.pdbx_strand_id
1 'polypeptide(L)'
;MLILHNISRDKHNSNYNTPQEVEQSDGPLSFDGVYYNVYLNQGLLEGRDVTLFVMGDHVGKTNKFDIGQPLERYCDWNQIMELVEIYNCRLGWHSWSHRDLTTLSEQEILREVIPPIPMDVFAYPYGKFNEKVIEAVKIAGFKEAYSVTEGDGSEYQRLRAYL
;
A
#
# COMPACT_ATOMS: atom_id res chain seq x y z
N MET A 1 9.82 -8.17 0.74
CA MET A 1 8.42 -7.91 1.13
C MET A 1 7.53 -8.27 -0.04
N LEU A 2 6.49 -9.03 0.19
CA LEU A 2 5.51 -9.42 -0.82
C LEU A 2 4.38 -8.40 -0.89
N ILE A 3 3.89 -8.11 -2.10
CA ILE A 3 2.81 -7.16 -2.34
C ILE A 3 1.52 -7.92 -2.58
N LEU A 4 0.47 -7.45 -1.93
CA LEU A 4 -0.90 -7.89 -2.13
C LEU A 4 -1.80 -6.65 -2.24
N HIS A 5 -2.97 -6.83 -2.85
CA HIS A 5 -4.02 -5.81 -2.86
C HIS A 5 -5.27 -6.37 -2.21
N ASN A 6 -5.77 -7.49 -2.72
CA ASN A 6 -7.03 -8.09 -2.32
C ASN A 6 -6.85 -9.55 -1.89
N ILE A 7 -7.61 -9.98 -0.88
CA ILE A 7 -7.73 -11.39 -0.49
C ILE A 7 -9.14 -11.87 -0.84
N SER A 8 -9.27 -12.78 -1.80
CA SER A 8 -10.55 -13.31 -2.24
C SER A 8 -10.44 -14.79 -2.59
N ARG A 9 -11.53 -15.55 -2.39
CA ARG A 9 -11.59 -16.94 -2.86
C ARG A 9 -11.57 -17.04 -4.38
N ASP A 10 -12.11 -16.02 -5.07
CA ASP A 10 -12.12 -15.92 -6.52
C ASP A 10 -10.96 -15.04 -6.98
N LYS A 11 -10.00 -15.64 -7.69
CA LYS A 11 -8.86 -14.94 -8.24
C LYS A 11 -9.26 -14.29 -9.57
N HIS A 12 -9.68 -13.03 -9.53
CA HIS A 12 -10.12 -12.29 -10.71
C HIS A 12 -8.97 -11.91 -11.65
N ASN A 13 -7.80 -11.55 -11.07
CA ASN A 13 -6.57 -11.19 -11.77
C ASN A 13 -5.37 -11.15 -10.79
N SER A 14 -4.21 -10.64 -11.23
CA SER A 14 -2.98 -10.55 -10.41
C SER A 14 -3.09 -9.70 -9.14
N ASN A 15 -4.13 -8.87 -9.01
CA ASN A 15 -4.36 -8.08 -7.80
C ASN A 15 -5.13 -8.85 -6.72
N TYR A 16 -5.50 -10.10 -6.99
CA TYR A 16 -6.23 -10.96 -6.05
C TYR A 16 -5.41 -12.17 -5.67
N ASN A 17 -5.22 -12.36 -4.39
CA ASN A 17 -4.61 -13.55 -3.82
C ASN A 17 -5.66 -14.34 -3.05
N THR A 18 -5.58 -15.65 -3.12
CA THR A 18 -6.46 -16.51 -2.30
C THR A 18 -5.96 -16.56 -0.87
N PRO A 19 -6.86 -16.83 0.12
CA PRO A 19 -6.42 -17.07 1.50
C PRO A 19 -5.31 -18.12 1.59
N GLN A 20 -5.39 -19.19 0.80
CA GLN A 20 -4.40 -20.26 0.78
C GLN A 20 -3.03 -19.78 0.27
N GLU A 21 -2.99 -18.95 -0.78
CA GLU A 21 -1.73 -18.35 -1.26
C GLU A 21 -1.08 -17.49 -0.17
N VAL A 22 -1.88 -16.72 0.57
CA VAL A 22 -1.40 -15.89 1.68
C VAL A 22 -0.85 -16.77 2.81
N GLU A 23 -1.58 -17.81 3.22
CA GLU A 23 -1.13 -18.77 4.26
C GLU A 23 0.18 -19.46 3.90
N GLN A 24 0.35 -19.83 2.64
CA GLN A 24 1.54 -20.54 2.15
C GLN A 24 2.72 -19.63 1.82
N SER A 25 2.52 -18.31 1.84
CA SER A 25 3.58 -17.36 1.53
C SER A 25 4.53 -17.19 2.72
N ASP A 26 5.82 -17.00 2.41
CA ASP A 26 6.84 -16.74 3.40
C ASP A 26 7.31 -15.27 3.35
N GLY A 27 7.66 -14.74 4.54
CA GLY A 27 8.24 -13.41 4.69
C GLY A 27 7.22 -12.29 4.90
N PRO A 28 7.71 -11.03 4.94
CA PRO A 28 6.90 -9.86 5.20
C PRO A 28 5.88 -9.60 4.10
N LEU A 29 4.65 -9.25 4.49
CA LEU A 29 3.56 -8.89 3.58
C LEU A 29 3.36 -7.38 3.53
N SER A 30 2.85 -6.89 2.40
CA SER A 30 2.35 -5.53 2.31
C SER A 30 1.06 -5.48 1.49
N PHE A 31 0.12 -4.64 1.92
CA PHE A 31 -1.16 -4.43 1.24
C PHE A 31 -1.23 -2.99 0.74
N ASP A 32 -1.31 -2.83 -0.58
CA ASP A 32 -1.47 -1.52 -1.20
C ASP A 32 -2.97 -1.20 -1.32
N GLY A 33 -3.40 -0.12 -0.65
CA GLY A 33 -4.77 0.37 -0.66
C GLY A 33 -5.70 -0.19 0.41
N VAL A 34 -5.28 -1.13 1.23
CA VAL A 34 -6.02 -1.73 2.37
C VAL A 34 -7.52 -1.97 2.07
N TYR A 35 -7.80 -2.92 1.22
CA TYR A 35 -9.17 -3.30 0.87
C TYR A 35 -9.92 -3.97 2.03
N TYR A 36 -11.24 -3.83 2.06
CA TYR A 36 -12.10 -4.40 3.11
C TYR A 36 -12.04 -5.93 3.18
N ASN A 37 -11.77 -6.61 2.06
CA ASN A 37 -11.57 -8.05 2.06
C ASN A 37 -10.30 -8.50 2.81
N VAL A 38 -9.29 -7.62 2.97
CA VAL A 38 -8.16 -7.86 3.89
C VAL A 38 -8.65 -7.88 5.34
N TYR A 39 -9.49 -6.92 5.72
CA TYR A 39 -10.12 -6.87 7.04
C TYR A 39 -11.01 -8.10 7.31
N LEU A 40 -11.78 -8.58 6.33
CA LEU A 40 -12.58 -9.79 6.47
C LEU A 40 -11.73 -11.07 6.65
N ASN A 41 -10.50 -11.06 6.16
CA ASN A 41 -9.55 -12.16 6.27
C ASN A 41 -8.41 -11.87 7.27
N GLN A 42 -8.63 -10.96 8.21
CA GLN A 42 -7.61 -10.45 9.14
C GLN A 42 -6.89 -11.55 9.95
N GLY A 43 -7.53 -12.69 10.21
CA GLY A 43 -6.88 -13.82 10.86
C GLY A 43 -5.61 -14.33 10.14
N LEU A 44 -5.48 -14.08 8.83
CA LEU A 44 -4.28 -14.41 8.05
C LEU A 44 -3.07 -13.52 8.38
N LEU A 45 -3.28 -12.45 9.13
CA LEU A 45 -2.22 -11.49 9.52
C LEU A 45 -1.56 -11.87 10.84
N GLU A 46 -2.15 -12.82 11.58
CA GLU A 46 -1.68 -13.20 12.92
C GLU A 46 -0.23 -13.72 12.88
N GLY A 47 0.62 -13.11 13.73
CA GLY A 47 2.04 -13.48 13.85
C GLY A 47 2.92 -13.11 12.65
N ARG A 48 2.40 -12.33 11.70
CA ARG A 48 3.13 -11.94 10.48
C ARG A 48 3.63 -10.48 10.55
N ASP A 49 4.73 -10.22 9.87
CA ASP A 49 5.21 -8.86 9.61
C ASP A 49 4.42 -8.28 8.44
N VAL A 50 3.52 -7.34 8.74
CA VAL A 50 2.56 -6.78 7.76
C VAL A 50 2.69 -5.27 7.72
N THR A 51 2.76 -4.71 6.50
CA THR A 51 2.66 -3.26 6.26
C THR A 51 1.41 -2.93 5.48
N LEU A 52 0.62 -1.97 5.98
CA LEU A 52 -0.60 -1.47 5.35
C LEU A 52 -0.30 -0.11 4.69
N PHE A 53 -0.21 -0.06 3.36
CA PHE A 53 0.01 1.18 2.61
C PHE A 53 -1.32 1.83 2.25
N VAL A 54 -1.64 2.93 2.92
CA VAL A 54 -2.94 3.60 2.85
C VAL A 54 -2.97 4.65 1.74
N MET A 55 -4.02 4.65 0.94
CA MET A 55 -4.37 5.71 -0.02
C MET A 55 -5.41 6.65 0.59
N GLY A 56 -5.03 7.90 0.89
CA GLY A 56 -5.83 8.80 1.71
C GLY A 56 -7.24 9.07 1.18
N ASP A 57 -7.36 9.40 -0.10
CA ASP A 57 -8.64 9.73 -0.72
C ASP A 57 -9.58 8.53 -0.91
N HIS A 58 -9.06 7.32 -0.73
CA HIS A 58 -9.82 6.08 -0.94
C HIS A 58 -10.33 5.44 0.35
N VAL A 59 -9.85 5.86 1.51
CA VAL A 59 -10.29 5.34 2.82
C VAL A 59 -11.82 5.42 2.95
N GLY A 60 -12.46 4.29 3.22
CA GLY A 60 -13.92 4.13 3.35
C GLY A 60 -14.72 4.24 2.05
N LYS A 61 -14.06 4.40 0.92
CA LYS A 61 -14.69 4.49 -0.42
C LYS A 61 -14.57 3.17 -1.18
N THR A 62 -14.94 3.19 -2.44
CA THR A 62 -14.81 2.05 -3.37
C THR A 62 -13.80 2.36 -4.48
N ASN A 63 -13.30 1.31 -5.14
CA ASN A 63 -12.37 1.40 -6.26
C ASN A 63 -13.05 1.73 -7.61
N LYS A 64 -14.11 2.55 -7.61
CA LYS A 64 -14.82 2.95 -8.84
C LYS A 64 -13.95 3.59 -9.91
N PHE A 65 -12.80 4.15 -9.53
CA PHE A 65 -11.84 4.73 -10.47
C PHE A 65 -11.06 3.66 -11.26
N ASP A 66 -11.01 2.43 -10.77
CA ASP A 66 -10.27 1.31 -11.36
C ASP A 66 -11.18 0.54 -12.33
N ILE A 67 -11.37 1.12 -13.52
CA ILE A 67 -12.30 0.63 -14.53
C ILE A 67 -11.88 -0.79 -14.98
N GLY A 68 -12.86 -1.70 -14.97
CA GLY A 68 -12.62 -3.10 -15.38
C GLY A 68 -12.24 -4.04 -14.24
N GLN A 69 -12.07 -3.52 -13.02
CA GLN A 69 -11.89 -4.33 -11.83
C GLN A 69 -13.23 -4.61 -11.14
N PRO A 70 -13.37 -5.73 -10.41
CA PRO A 70 -14.51 -5.93 -9.52
C PRO A 70 -14.65 -4.75 -8.55
N LEU A 71 -15.89 -4.37 -8.26
CA LEU A 71 -16.16 -3.27 -7.34
C LEU A 71 -15.88 -3.73 -5.91
N GLU A 72 -14.83 -3.17 -5.32
CA GLU A 72 -14.38 -3.45 -3.96
C GLU A 72 -14.41 -2.18 -3.10
N ARG A 73 -14.55 -2.37 -1.78
CA ARG A 73 -14.50 -1.29 -0.79
C ARG A 73 -13.13 -1.27 -0.11
N TYR A 74 -12.61 -0.10 0.16
CA TYR A 74 -11.48 0.11 1.06
C TYR A 74 -11.94 0.14 2.52
N CYS A 75 -11.07 -0.26 3.43
CA CYS A 75 -11.25 -0.06 4.86
C CYS A 75 -11.44 1.41 5.21
N ASP A 76 -12.26 1.71 6.21
CA ASP A 76 -12.25 3.02 6.85
C ASP A 76 -11.11 3.11 7.89
N TRP A 77 -10.90 4.33 8.44
CA TRP A 77 -9.82 4.54 9.40
C TRP A 77 -9.96 3.70 10.67
N ASN A 78 -11.17 3.43 11.16
CA ASN A 78 -11.36 2.60 12.34
C ASN A 78 -10.90 1.17 12.09
N GLN A 79 -11.27 0.61 10.94
CA GLN A 79 -10.86 -0.73 10.52
C GLN A 79 -9.34 -0.85 10.30
N ILE A 80 -8.72 0.17 9.68
CA ILE A 80 -7.26 0.22 9.51
C ILE A 80 -6.56 0.25 10.87
N MET A 81 -7.02 1.12 11.79
CA MET A 81 -6.41 1.23 13.11
C MET A 81 -6.63 -0.02 13.97
N GLU A 82 -7.76 -0.71 13.82
CA GLU A 82 -8.00 -2.00 14.45
C GLU A 82 -7.00 -3.06 13.97
N LEU A 83 -6.69 -3.13 12.67
CA LEU A 83 -5.66 -4.03 12.13
C LEU A 83 -4.27 -3.69 12.70
N VAL A 84 -3.95 -2.40 12.83
CA VAL A 84 -2.68 -1.94 13.43
C VAL A 84 -2.60 -2.37 14.90
N GLU A 85 -3.66 -2.19 15.68
CA GLU A 85 -3.68 -2.47 17.11
C GLU A 85 -3.66 -3.99 17.41
N ILE A 86 -4.51 -4.77 16.72
CA ILE A 86 -4.68 -6.20 17.01
C ILE A 86 -3.52 -7.04 16.44
N TYR A 87 -3.09 -6.75 15.21
CA TYR A 87 -2.09 -7.56 14.50
C TYR A 87 -0.72 -6.92 14.46
N ASN A 88 -0.54 -5.77 15.13
CA ASN A 88 0.72 -5.01 15.12
C ASN A 88 1.20 -4.66 13.69
N CYS A 89 0.26 -4.39 12.79
CA CYS A 89 0.59 -4.01 11.43
C CYS A 89 1.31 -2.66 11.39
N ARG A 90 2.37 -2.57 10.59
CA ARG A 90 3.03 -1.30 10.31
C ARG A 90 2.15 -0.46 9.38
N LEU A 91 2.00 0.83 9.69
CA LEU A 91 1.27 1.76 8.84
C LEU A 91 2.23 2.46 7.88
N GLY A 92 1.87 2.49 6.60
CA GLY A 92 2.60 3.15 5.54
C GLY A 92 1.68 4.00 4.67
N TRP A 93 2.26 4.85 3.84
CA TRP A 93 1.53 5.76 2.97
C TRP A 93 1.69 5.41 1.49
N HIS A 94 0.60 5.56 0.71
CA HIS A 94 0.57 5.24 -0.72
C HIS A 94 -0.04 6.40 -1.53
N SER A 95 0.30 7.63 -1.16
CA SER A 95 -0.25 8.89 -1.65
C SER A 95 -1.71 9.16 -1.28
N TRP A 96 -2.19 10.36 -1.58
CA TRP A 96 -3.61 10.68 -1.41
C TRP A 96 -4.46 10.05 -2.49
N SER A 97 -4.17 10.32 -3.76
CA SER A 97 -5.06 10.02 -4.88
C SER A 97 -4.57 8.94 -5.84
N HIS A 98 -3.44 8.27 -5.51
CA HIS A 98 -2.82 7.22 -6.33
C HIS A 98 -2.45 7.68 -7.76
N ARG A 99 -2.06 8.94 -7.93
CA ARG A 99 -1.59 9.48 -9.21
C ARG A 99 -0.15 9.04 -9.50
N ASP A 100 0.22 8.99 -10.78
CA ASP A 100 1.63 8.86 -11.19
C ASP A 100 2.39 10.14 -10.77
N LEU A 101 3.13 10.06 -9.67
CA LEU A 101 3.81 11.21 -9.06
C LEU A 101 4.89 11.80 -9.96
N THR A 102 5.44 11.01 -10.89
CA THR A 102 6.50 11.48 -11.80
C THR A 102 6.01 12.51 -12.80
N THR A 103 4.70 12.59 -13.00
CA THR A 103 4.04 13.52 -13.94
C THR A 103 3.59 14.83 -13.30
N LEU A 104 3.75 14.96 -11.97
CA LEU A 104 3.23 16.06 -11.18
C LEU A 104 4.28 17.17 -10.99
N SER A 105 3.82 18.38 -10.69
CA SER A 105 4.65 19.45 -10.18
C SER A 105 5.13 19.16 -8.76
N GLU A 106 6.22 19.76 -8.32
CA GLU A 106 6.77 19.57 -6.97
C GLU A 106 5.75 19.88 -5.86
N GLN A 107 4.92 20.91 -6.05
CA GLN A 107 3.88 21.26 -5.09
C GLN A 107 2.78 20.21 -5.01
N GLU A 108 2.40 19.62 -6.15
CA GLU A 108 1.43 18.52 -6.19
C GLU A 108 2.02 17.26 -5.55
N ILE A 109 3.28 16.92 -5.86
CA ILE A 109 3.97 15.78 -5.25
C ILE A 109 3.95 15.92 -3.72
N LEU A 110 4.33 17.07 -3.17
CA LEU A 110 4.32 17.30 -1.73
C LEU A 110 2.93 17.12 -1.12
N ARG A 111 1.86 17.54 -1.80
CA ARG A 111 0.49 17.31 -1.34
C ARG A 111 0.12 15.84 -1.33
N GLU A 112 0.56 15.09 -2.33
CA GLU A 112 0.31 13.66 -2.44
C GLU A 112 1.05 12.82 -1.39
N VAL A 113 2.29 13.20 -1.06
CA VAL A 113 3.14 12.40 -0.17
C VAL A 113 2.97 12.70 1.31
N ILE A 114 2.46 13.87 1.71
CA ILE A 114 2.29 14.19 3.14
C ILE A 114 1.09 13.43 3.71
N PRO A 115 1.30 12.49 4.66
CA PRO A 115 0.22 11.72 5.27
C PRO A 115 -0.50 12.53 6.36
N PRO A 116 -1.76 12.16 6.74
CA PRO A 116 -2.51 12.85 7.78
C PRO A 116 -1.99 12.61 9.20
N ILE A 117 -1.23 11.54 9.39
CA ILE A 117 -0.57 11.16 10.65
C ILE A 117 0.86 10.69 10.34
N PRO A 118 1.80 10.75 11.29
CA PRO A 118 3.17 10.30 11.04
C PRO A 118 3.24 8.83 10.60
N MET A 119 3.95 8.59 9.50
CA MET A 119 4.22 7.26 8.96
C MET A 119 5.69 7.18 8.51
N ASP A 120 6.32 6.02 8.71
CA ASP A 120 7.75 5.86 8.45
C ASP A 120 8.07 5.36 7.04
N VAL A 121 7.08 4.77 6.35
CA VAL A 121 7.29 4.08 5.08
C VAL A 121 6.33 4.56 4.01
N PHE A 122 6.86 4.64 2.79
CA PHE A 122 6.10 5.04 1.62
C PHE A 122 6.13 3.93 0.54
N ALA A 123 5.03 3.76 -0.20
CA ALA A 123 5.02 2.96 -1.42
C ALA A 123 4.69 3.86 -2.60
N TYR A 124 5.51 3.81 -3.65
CA TYR A 124 5.28 4.61 -4.85
C TYR A 124 4.09 4.08 -5.64
N PRO A 125 3.08 4.91 -5.97
CA PRO A 125 2.03 4.54 -6.91
C PRO A 125 2.61 4.01 -8.23
N TYR A 126 2.11 2.87 -8.69
CA TYR A 126 2.61 2.15 -9.87
C TYR A 126 4.09 1.75 -9.80
N GLY A 127 4.73 1.86 -8.64
CA GLY A 127 6.17 1.67 -8.45
C GLY A 127 7.04 2.76 -9.08
N LYS A 128 6.45 3.84 -9.59
CA LYS A 128 7.15 4.89 -10.34
C LYS A 128 7.68 6.00 -9.44
N PHE A 129 8.93 6.37 -9.66
CA PHE A 129 9.58 7.48 -8.98
C PHE A 129 10.63 8.15 -9.89
N ASN A 130 11.06 9.32 -9.50
CA ASN A 130 12.22 10.04 -10.03
C ASN A 130 12.85 10.86 -8.88
N GLU A 131 13.93 11.58 -9.14
CA GLU A 131 14.65 12.32 -8.10
C GLU A 131 13.74 13.31 -7.33
N LYS A 132 12.84 14.02 -8.03
CA LYS A 132 11.89 14.94 -7.40
C LYS A 132 10.92 14.24 -6.43
N VAL A 133 10.44 13.07 -6.82
CA VAL A 133 9.53 12.27 -5.99
C VAL A 133 10.27 11.75 -4.77
N ILE A 134 11.49 11.22 -4.93
CA ILE A 134 12.33 10.77 -3.82
C ILE A 134 12.59 11.91 -2.83
N GLU A 135 12.95 13.09 -3.33
CA GLU A 135 13.21 14.25 -2.48
C GLU A 135 11.96 14.69 -1.69
N ALA A 136 10.80 14.71 -2.33
CA ALA A 136 9.54 15.01 -1.66
C ALA A 136 9.19 13.99 -0.57
N VAL A 137 9.44 12.70 -0.81
CA VAL A 137 9.25 11.62 0.17
C VAL A 137 10.17 11.79 1.37
N LYS A 138 11.44 12.19 1.15
CA LYS A 138 12.38 12.53 2.23
C LYS A 138 11.91 13.74 3.03
N ILE A 139 11.50 14.81 2.37
CA ILE A 139 10.99 16.04 2.99
C ILE A 139 9.74 15.73 3.84
N ALA A 140 8.88 14.83 3.38
CA ALA A 140 7.70 14.38 4.13
C ALA A 140 8.04 13.54 5.39
N GLY A 141 9.31 13.18 5.59
CA GLY A 141 9.82 12.52 6.79
C GLY A 141 9.80 10.99 6.77
N PHE A 142 9.55 10.39 5.61
CA PHE A 142 9.64 8.93 5.48
C PHE A 142 11.10 8.47 5.59
N LYS A 143 11.30 7.30 6.21
CA LYS A 143 12.61 6.67 6.39
C LYS A 143 12.94 5.70 5.25
N GLU A 144 11.91 5.13 4.63
CA GLU A 144 12.03 4.11 3.59
C GLU A 144 10.94 4.28 2.55
N ALA A 145 11.27 3.97 1.28
CA ALA A 145 10.27 3.92 0.22
C ALA A 145 10.45 2.69 -0.68
N TYR A 146 9.31 2.20 -1.18
CA TYR A 146 9.21 0.93 -1.88
C TYR A 146 8.66 1.10 -3.30
N SER A 147 9.32 0.44 -4.24
CA SER A 147 8.92 0.31 -5.64
C SER A 147 8.58 -1.15 -5.98
N VAL A 148 8.02 -1.35 -7.17
CA VAL A 148 7.70 -2.68 -7.75
C VAL A 148 8.30 -2.87 -9.13
N THR A 149 8.87 -1.83 -9.73
CA THR A 149 9.38 -1.84 -11.10
C THR A 149 10.89 -1.78 -11.17
N GLU A 150 11.49 -0.89 -10.39
CA GLU A 150 12.92 -0.64 -10.40
C GLU A 150 13.40 -0.16 -9.02
N GLY A 151 14.68 -0.24 -8.77
CA GLY A 151 15.30 0.24 -7.54
C GLY A 151 16.69 -0.36 -7.38
N ASP A 152 17.57 0.35 -6.69
CA ASP A 152 18.95 -0.05 -6.40
C ASP A 152 19.13 -0.70 -5.02
N GLY A 153 18.03 -0.89 -4.31
CA GLY A 153 18.00 -1.46 -2.95
C GLY A 153 18.32 -0.47 -1.84
N SER A 154 18.59 0.79 -2.16
CA SER A 154 18.76 1.86 -1.16
C SER A 154 17.48 2.13 -0.37
N GLU A 155 17.56 2.92 0.70
CA GLU A 155 16.44 3.19 1.61
C GLU A 155 15.19 3.71 0.90
N TYR A 156 15.35 4.49 -0.18
CA TYR A 156 14.22 5.09 -0.92
C TYR A 156 13.92 4.40 -2.27
N GLN A 157 14.57 3.26 -2.54
CA GLN A 157 14.42 2.49 -3.78
C GLN A 157 14.40 0.98 -3.50
N ARG A 158 13.72 0.58 -2.42
CA ARG A 158 13.58 -0.83 -2.05
C ARG A 158 12.58 -1.53 -2.98
N LEU A 159 12.95 -2.72 -3.42
CA LEU A 159 12.07 -3.51 -4.28
C LEU A 159 11.15 -4.42 -3.45
N ARG A 160 9.91 -4.53 -3.92
CA ARG A 160 8.92 -5.51 -3.48
C ARG A 160 8.55 -6.41 -4.67
N ALA A 161 8.09 -7.61 -4.39
CA ALA A 161 7.62 -8.56 -5.40
C ALA A 161 6.15 -8.91 -5.16
N TYR A 162 5.40 -9.15 -6.24
CA TYR A 162 4.04 -9.66 -6.14
C TYR A 162 4.03 -11.10 -5.61
N LEU A 163 3.02 -11.45 -4.80
CA LEU A 163 2.75 -12.79 -4.32
C LEU A 163 2.12 -13.64 -5.42
#